data_6c2e8f9b65ea07ede783ce35472012d0
#
_entry.id   6c2e8f9b65ea07ede783ce35472012d0
#
_cell.length_a   1.000
_cell.length_b   1.000
_cell.length_c   1.000
_cell.angle_alpha   90.00
_cell.angle_beta   90.00
_cell.angle_gamma   90.00
#
_symmetry.space_group_name_H-M   'P 1'
#
loop_
_entity.id
_entity.type
_entity.pdbx_description
1 polymer ?
#
loop_
_entity_poly.entity_id
_entity_poly.type
_entity_poly.pdbx_seq_one_letter_code
_entity_poly.pdbx_strand_id
1 'polypeptide(L)'
;MKISSFSITKTKIISNKRFTYSEAQSILDNKKGLLFDELSIIKKIALKLRKKRQSSGAIMFNKKEMGFKLNDQKYPIDIFVKESYFTQKIIEELMLLTNITVANFLKSKNISNAVFRVHDIPDKDKLLSLKNLAFEFNYNIDVSNKIAVRKSLNKLIEKVEGTTEQGLFEPLVIRSMAKAEYSSKNIGHYGLSLNDYVHFTSPIRRYADLIIHRIIDSILNSKPFSKSFEGICKHISKKEREAAMAERESIKLMQIKYMEKHIGDAFKGVISGVVDHGFFVELIQNGCEGFVRASSLKGFYQIDNKRIALVNNDNKFTLGQSVDVKVIRSDSNKRLLDFELISF
;
A
#
# COMPACT_ATOMS: atom_id res chain seq x y z
N MET A 1 -2.47 -19.98 16.85
CA MET A 1 -1.43 -19.46 17.76
C MET A 1 -2.06 -18.40 18.64
N LYS A 2 -1.84 -18.48 19.96
CA LYS A 2 -2.38 -17.55 20.98
C LYS A 2 -1.21 -17.12 21.86
N ILE A 3 -1.16 -15.83 22.21
CA ILE A 3 -0.21 -15.32 23.22
C ILE A 3 -0.73 -15.80 24.58
N SER A 4 0.12 -16.50 25.35
CA SER A 4 -0.23 -16.98 26.69
C SER A 4 -0.08 -15.86 27.73
N SER A 5 1.04 -15.13 27.67
CA SER A 5 1.33 -14.01 28.55
C SER A 5 2.31 -13.04 27.87
N PHE A 6 2.36 -11.82 28.34
CA PHE A 6 3.34 -10.83 27.94
C PHE A 6 3.59 -9.83 29.07
N SER A 7 4.72 -9.16 29.04
CA SER A 7 5.02 -8.03 29.91
C SER A 7 5.59 -6.88 29.10
N ILE A 8 5.44 -5.66 29.61
CA ILE A 8 6.01 -4.45 29.00
C ILE A 8 6.91 -3.81 30.07
N THR A 9 8.20 -3.66 29.74
CA THR A 9 9.20 -3.08 30.65
C THR A 9 10.14 -2.16 29.88
N LYS A 10 10.73 -1.19 30.55
CA LYS A 10 11.86 -0.44 30.01
C LYS A 10 13.12 -1.30 30.10
N THR A 11 13.83 -1.42 28.99
CA THR A 11 15.04 -2.23 28.90
C THR A 11 16.18 -1.45 28.26
N LYS A 12 17.40 -1.84 28.60
CA LYS A 12 18.61 -1.49 27.85
C LYS A 12 19.05 -2.72 27.07
N ILE A 13 19.26 -2.58 25.78
CA ILE A 13 19.64 -3.68 24.90
C ILE A 13 21.02 -3.46 24.30
N ILE A 14 21.68 -4.57 23.95
CA ILE A 14 22.89 -4.60 23.13
C ILE A 14 22.56 -5.46 21.91
N SER A 15 22.79 -4.92 20.71
CA SER A 15 22.57 -5.67 19.47
C SER A 15 23.79 -6.55 19.18
N ASN A 16 23.62 -7.86 19.23
CA ASN A 16 24.68 -8.83 18.93
C ASN A 16 24.96 -8.92 17.42
N LYS A 17 23.93 -8.84 16.60
CA LYS A 17 24.03 -8.88 15.14
C LYS A 17 22.91 -8.10 14.50
N ARG A 18 23.25 -7.31 13.50
CA ARG A 18 22.30 -6.67 12.58
C ARG A 18 22.42 -7.32 11.22
N PHE A 19 21.30 -7.80 10.66
CA PHE A 19 21.19 -8.32 9.31
C PHE A 19 20.50 -7.32 8.39
N THR A 20 20.91 -7.27 7.15
CA THR A 20 20.06 -6.78 6.07
C THR A 20 18.99 -7.82 5.74
N TYR A 21 17.90 -7.42 5.08
CA TYR A 21 16.87 -8.38 4.67
C TYR A 21 17.41 -9.44 3.72
N SER A 22 18.30 -9.08 2.80
CA SER A 22 18.95 -10.00 1.86
C SER A 22 19.88 -11.00 2.55
N GLU A 23 20.70 -10.57 3.52
CA GLU A 23 21.56 -11.48 4.30
C GLU A 23 20.72 -12.50 5.06
N ALA A 24 19.70 -12.05 5.80
CA ALA A 24 18.81 -12.94 6.53
C ALA A 24 18.02 -13.87 5.59
N GLN A 25 17.63 -13.41 4.40
CA GLN A 25 16.99 -14.24 3.40
C GLN A 25 17.93 -15.33 2.87
N SER A 26 19.17 -14.96 2.55
CA SER A 26 20.20 -15.90 2.09
C SER A 26 20.50 -17.01 3.12
N ILE A 27 20.56 -16.66 4.42
CA ILE A 27 20.71 -17.65 5.51
C ILE A 27 19.52 -18.63 5.52
N LEU A 28 18.31 -18.12 5.39
CA LEU A 28 17.08 -18.96 5.38
C LEU A 28 17.00 -19.87 4.16
N ASP A 29 17.43 -19.40 2.99
CA ASP A 29 17.36 -20.14 1.72
C ASP A 29 18.45 -21.21 1.66
N ASN A 30 19.68 -20.88 2.08
CA ASN A 30 20.81 -21.82 2.16
C ASN A 30 20.72 -22.78 3.34
N LYS A 31 19.77 -22.56 4.27
CA LYS A 31 19.56 -23.38 5.48
C LYS A 31 20.82 -23.51 6.35
N LYS A 32 21.69 -22.53 6.34
CA LYS A 32 22.94 -22.48 7.12
C LYS A 32 23.42 -21.05 7.33
N GLY A 33 24.16 -20.83 8.40
CA GLY A 33 24.74 -19.53 8.73
C GLY A 33 24.43 -19.09 10.16
N LEU A 34 24.91 -17.91 10.52
CA LEU A 34 24.75 -17.35 11.87
C LEU A 34 23.27 -17.15 12.19
N LEU A 35 22.83 -17.66 13.36
CA LEU A 35 21.45 -17.57 13.86
C LEU A 35 20.40 -18.19 12.91
N PHE A 36 20.74 -19.23 12.15
CA PHE A 36 19.81 -19.93 11.24
C PHE A 36 18.62 -20.52 11.98
N ASP A 37 18.85 -21.15 13.14
CA ASP A 37 17.78 -21.81 13.91
C ASP A 37 16.77 -20.78 14.44
N GLU A 38 17.24 -19.66 14.97
CA GLU A 38 16.40 -18.56 15.45
C GLU A 38 15.61 -17.93 14.30
N LEU A 39 16.26 -17.64 13.18
CA LEU A 39 15.59 -17.11 11.98
C LEU A 39 14.54 -18.09 11.45
N SER A 40 14.81 -19.40 11.49
CA SER A 40 13.88 -20.44 11.06
C SER A 40 12.65 -20.54 11.98
N ILE A 41 12.85 -20.40 13.29
CA ILE A 41 11.74 -20.36 14.27
C ILE A 41 10.86 -19.14 14.01
N ILE A 42 11.47 -17.95 13.87
CA ILE A 42 10.75 -16.70 13.62
C ILE A 42 10.00 -16.77 12.29
N LYS A 43 10.59 -17.36 11.23
CA LYS A 43 9.94 -17.60 9.94
C LYS A 43 8.68 -18.47 10.12
N LYS A 44 8.77 -19.56 10.87
CA LYS A 44 7.61 -20.46 11.15
C LYS A 44 6.49 -19.72 11.89
N ILE A 45 6.85 -18.85 12.85
CA ILE A 45 5.89 -18.01 13.59
C ILE A 45 5.21 -17.05 12.64
N ALA A 46 5.96 -16.31 11.83
CA ALA A 46 5.44 -15.33 10.88
C ALA A 46 4.50 -15.97 9.84
N LEU A 47 4.83 -17.15 9.32
CA LEU A 47 3.95 -17.91 8.42
C LEU A 47 2.59 -18.25 9.08
N LYS A 48 2.61 -18.69 10.35
CA LYS A 48 1.38 -18.98 11.09
C LYS A 48 0.54 -17.72 11.33
N LEU A 49 1.19 -16.61 11.69
CA LEU A 49 0.52 -15.31 11.89
C LEU A 49 -0.11 -14.81 10.59
N ARG A 50 0.64 -14.86 9.48
CA ARG A 50 0.17 -14.45 8.16
C ARG A 50 -1.04 -15.28 7.71
N LYS A 51 -0.97 -16.64 7.85
CA LYS A 51 -2.10 -17.52 7.54
C LYS A 51 -3.33 -17.19 8.38
N LYS A 52 -3.14 -16.93 9.68
CA LYS A 52 -4.24 -16.53 10.57
C LYS A 52 -4.86 -15.20 10.12
N ARG A 53 -4.05 -14.22 9.74
CA ARG A 53 -4.50 -12.90 9.25
C ARG A 53 -5.29 -13.03 7.95
N GLN A 54 -4.82 -13.82 6.99
CA GLN A 54 -5.54 -14.12 5.76
C GLN A 54 -6.89 -14.78 6.04
N SER A 55 -6.92 -15.84 6.88
CA SER A 55 -8.16 -16.52 7.23
C SER A 55 -9.15 -15.65 8.00
N SER A 56 -8.68 -14.61 8.71
CA SER A 56 -9.51 -13.60 9.34
C SER A 56 -10.08 -12.57 8.36
N GLY A 57 -9.70 -12.63 7.08
CA GLY A 57 -10.21 -11.77 6.02
C GLY A 57 -9.46 -10.44 5.86
N ALA A 58 -8.23 -10.32 6.37
CA ALA A 58 -7.39 -9.16 6.05
C ALA A 58 -7.19 -9.05 4.54
N ILE A 59 -7.28 -7.83 4.00
CA ILE A 59 -7.08 -7.58 2.57
C ILE A 59 -5.58 -7.52 2.29
N MET A 60 -5.13 -8.32 1.32
CA MET A 60 -3.72 -8.46 0.99
C MET A 60 -3.46 -7.94 -0.43
N PHE A 61 -2.58 -6.96 -0.57
CA PHE A 61 -2.11 -6.48 -1.86
C PHE A 61 -0.63 -6.78 -2.03
N ASN A 62 -0.25 -7.25 -3.20
CA ASN A 62 1.16 -7.43 -3.58
C ASN A 62 1.62 -6.22 -4.40
N LYS A 63 2.04 -5.13 -3.71
CA LYS A 63 2.53 -3.94 -4.40
C LYS A 63 4.00 -4.12 -4.77
N LYS A 64 4.33 -3.92 -6.05
CA LYS A 64 5.72 -3.77 -6.51
C LYS A 64 6.21 -2.38 -6.13
N GLU A 65 7.38 -2.29 -5.53
CA GLU A 65 8.06 -1.02 -5.26
C GLU A 65 9.18 -0.82 -6.27
N MET A 66 9.26 0.39 -6.83
CA MET A 66 10.33 0.77 -7.74
C MET A 66 11.49 1.39 -6.94
N GLY A 67 12.71 1.05 -7.32
CA GLY A 67 13.93 1.65 -6.82
C GLY A 67 14.66 2.40 -7.92
N PHE A 68 15.50 3.37 -7.53
CA PHE A 68 16.32 4.15 -8.45
C PHE A 68 17.80 3.90 -8.18
N LYS A 69 18.55 3.61 -9.23
CA LYS A 69 20.01 3.66 -9.17
C LYS A 69 20.44 5.08 -9.55
N LEU A 70 21.20 5.71 -8.67
CA LEU A 70 21.65 7.10 -8.86
C LEU A 70 23.14 7.12 -9.18
N ASN A 71 23.56 8.10 -9.99
CA ASN A 71 24.97 8.44 -10.16
C ASN A 71 25.48 9.32 -9.00
N ASP A 72 26.75 9.71 -9.03
CA ASP A 72 27.38 10.56 -8.00
C ASP A 72 26.70 11.95 -7.88
N GLN A 73 26.07 12.44 -8.93
CA GLN A 73 25.31 13.68 -8.95
C GLN A 73 23.86 13.50 -8.50
N LYS A 74 23.51 12.34 -7.97
CA LYS A 74 22.15 11.94 -7.54
C LYS A 74 21.11 11.98 -8.69
N TYR A 75 21.55 11.81 -9.93
CA TYR A 75 20.67 11.69 -11.08
C TYR A 75 20.30 10.22 -11.32
N PRO A 76 19.03 9.90 -11.64
CA PRO A 76 18.61 8.52 -11.88
C PRO A 76 19.19 7.99 -13.20
N ILE A 77 19.93 6.88 -13.11
CA ILE A 77 20.54 6.20 -14.26
C ILE A 77 19.83 4.91 -14.61
N ASP A 78 19.07 4.34 -13.65
CA ASP A 78 18.31 3.11 -13.84
C ASP A 78 17.14 3.04 -12.87
N ILE A 79 16.07 2.34 -13.28
CA ILE A 79 14.89 2.04 -12.46
C ILE A 79 14.72 0.52 -12.40
N PHE A 80 14.61 -0.02 -11.21
CA PHE A 80 14.46 -1.46 -10.99
C PHE A 80 13.33 -1.77 -10.02
N VAL A 81 12.73 -2.94 -10.17
CA VAL A 81 11.77 -3.45 -9.18
C VAL A 81 12.54 -3.91 -7.94
N LYS A 82 12.24 -3.34 -6.78
CA LYS A 82 12.85 -3.79 -5.53
C LYS A 82 12.45 -5.22 -5.22
N GLU A 83 13.43 -6.04 -4.91
CA GLU A 83 13.17 -7.41 -4.47
C GLU A 83 12.40 -7.39 -3.14
N SER A 84 11.31 -8.17 -3.09
CA SER A 84 10.52 -8.36 -1.87
C SER A 84 10.92 -9.67 -1.19
N TYR A 85 11.78 -9.58 -0.20
CA TYR A 85 12.21 -10.73 0.58
C TYR A 85 11.14 -11.18 1.57
N PHE A 86 11.09 -12.50 1.84
CA PHE A 86 10.19 -13.01 2.88
C PHE A 86 10.55 -12.50 4.27
N THR A 87 11.83 -12.18 4.51
CA THR A 87 12.32 -11.60 5.76
C THR A 87 11.68 -10.23 6.08
N GLN A 88 11.30 -9.44 5.08
CA GLN A 88 10.49 -8.23 5.29
C GLN A 88 9.10 -8.58 5.82
N LYS A 89 8.47 -9.65 5.30
CA LYS A 89 7.17 -10.16 5.77
C LYS A 89 7.25 -10.71 7.20
N ILE A 90 8.40 -11.28 7.60
CA ILE A 90 8.64 -11.69 8.99
C ILE A 90 8.52 -10.48 9.92
N ILE A 91 9.24 -9.41 9.61
CA ILE A 91 9.20 -8.18 10.43
C ILE A 91 7.80 -7.56 10.43
N GLU A 92 7.13 -7.50 9.26
CA GLU A 92 5.74 -7.03 9.17
C GLU A 92 4.82 -7.77 10.14
N GLU A 93 4.82 -9.11 10.14
CA GLU A 93 3.94 -9.90 11.00
C GLU A 93 4.28 -9.73 12.49
N LEU A 94 5.55 -9.61 12.86
CA LEU A 94 5.96 -9.34 14.24
C LEU A 94 5.59 -7.93 14.70
N MET A 95 5.73 -6.92 13.83
CA MET A 95 5.27 -5.56 14.09
C MET A 95 3.75 -5.51 14.30
N LEU A 96 2.99 -6.19 13.44
CA LEU A 96 1.53 -6.30 13.58
C LEU A 96 1.15 -6.97 14.90
N LEU A 97 1.80 -8.10 15.24
CA LEU A 97 1.57 -8.81 16.49
C LEU A 97 1.81 -7.90 17.71
N THR A 98 2.92 -7.16 17.70
CA THR A 98 3.27 -6.22 18.78
C THR A 98 2.23 -5.10 18.89
N ASN A 99 1.87 -4.47 17.78
CA ASN A 99 0.88 -3.40 17.74
C ASN A 99 -0.50 -3.85 18.26
N ILE A 100 -0.94 -5.07 17.89
CA ILE A 100 -2.19 -5.67 18.39
C ILE A 100 -2.09 -5.94 19.90
N THR A 101 -0.95 -6.48 20.35
CA THR A 101 -0.74 -6.80 21.77
C THR A 101 -0.78 -5.54 22.63
N VAL A 102 -0.16 -4.46 22.14
CA VAL A 102 -0.19 -3.15 22.82
C VAL A 102 -1.60 -2.58 22.82
N ALA A 103 -2.36 -2.66 21.74
CA ALA A 103 -3.76 -2.24 21.71
C ALA A 103 -4.61 -2.99 22.74
N ASN A 104 -4.44 -4.30 22.86
CA ASN A 104 -5.11 -5.13 23.85
C ASN A 104 -4.67 -4.79 25.29
N PHE A 105 -3.41 -4.45 25.50
CA PHE A 105 -2.91 -3.98 26.79
C PHE A 105 -3.60 -2.68 27.21
N LEU A 106 -3.66 -1.69 26.33
CA LEU A 106 -4.36 -0.43 26.63
C LEU A 106 -5.84 -0.67 26.98
N LYS A 107 -6.50 -1.55 26.24
CA LYS A 107 -7.88 -1.96 26.51
C LYS A 107 -8.03 -2.63 27.88
N SER A 108 -7.12 -3.54 28.26
CA SER A 108 -7.14 -4.22 29.57
C SER A 108 -6.91 -3.27 30.74
N LYS A 109 -6.33 -2.09 30.49
CA LYS A 109 -6.14 -1.00 31.44
C LYS A 109 -7.24 0.05 31.36
N ASN A 110 -8.34 -0.23 30.66
CA ASN A 110 -9.48 0.69 30.45
C ASN A 110 -9.08 2.04 29.85
N ILE A 111 -8.01 2.08 29.06
CA ILE A 111 -7.57 3.27 28.34
C ILE A 111 -8.39 3.38 27.05
N SER A 112 -9.47 4.14 27.11
CA SER A 112 -10.34 4.42 25.95
C SER A 112 -9.86 5.62 25.12
N ASN A 113 -9.06 6.51 25.71
CA ASN A 113 -8.53 7.70 25.06
C ASN A 113 -7.05 7.50 24.72
N ALA A 114 -6.80 6.98 23.53
CA ALA A 114 -5.46 6.75 22.98
C ALA A 114 -5.43 7.17 21.50
N VAL A 115 -4.28 7.03 20.86
CA VAL A 115 -4.13 7.27 19.42
C VAL A 115 -4.26 5.94 18.69
N PHE A 116 -5.48 5.63 18.24
CA PHE A 116 -5.75 4.41 17.47
C PHE A 116 -5.42 4.62 15.98
N ARG A 117 -5.00 3.56 15.32
CA ARG A 117 -4.92 3.50 13.86
C ARG A 117 -6.20 2.83 13.35
N VAL A 118 -7.07 3.63 12.77
CA VAL A 118 -8.40 3.17 12.35
C VAL A 118 -8.50 3.12 10.83
N HIS A 119 -9.37 2.25 10.34
CA HIS A 119 -9.68 2.12 8.93
C HIS A 119 -11.16 1.73 8.80
N ASP A 120 -11.94 2.63 8.25
CA ASP A 120 -13.38 2.42 8.09
C ASP A 120 -13.70 1.44 6.96
N ILE A 121 -14.96 1.08 6.86
CA ILE A 121 -15.49 0.24 5.77
C ILE A 121 -15.34 0.97 4.43
N PRO A 122 -15.33 0.23 3.30
CA PRO A 122 -15.36 0.82 1.98
C PRO A 122 -16.56 1.75 1.77
N ASP A 123 -16.35 2.75 0.93
CA ASP A 123 -17.42 3.65 0.50
C ASP A 123 -18.50 2.86 -0.24
N LYS A 124 -19.77 3.05 0.14
CA LYS A 124 -20.90 2.25 -0.37
C LYS A 124 -21.12 2.43 -1.87
N ASP A 125 -21.03 3.65 -2.37
CA ASP A 125 -21.32 3.95 -3.79
C ASP A 125 -20.20 3.40 -4.68
N LYS A 126 -18.96 3.55 -4.25
CA LYS A 126 -17.80 2.96 -4.94
C LYS A 126 -17.83 1.44 -4.92
N LEU A 127 -18.26 0.85 -3.80
CA LEU A 127 -18.38 -0.60 -3.67
C LEU A 127 -19.50 -1.15 -4.57
N LEU A 128 -20.64 -0.46 -4.69
CA LEU A 128 -21.72 -0.83 -5.59
C LEU A 128 -21.29 -0.70 -7.05
N SER A 129 -20.57 0.37 -7.40
CA SER A 129 -20.02 0.55 -8.75
C SER A 129 -19.04 -0.57 -9.09
N LEU A 130 -18.15 -0.92 -8.16
CA LEU A 130 -17.22 -2.05 -8.31
C LEU A 130 -17.95 -3.38 -8.45
N LYS A 131 -19.01 -3.64 -7.66
CA LYS A 131 -19.84 -4.85 -7.75
C LYS A 131 -20.49 -4.97 -9.13
N ASN A 132 -21.09 -3.89 -9.63
CA ASN A 132 -21.76 -3.90 -10.94
C ASN A 132 -20.76 -4.15 -12.07
N LEU A 133 -19.58 -3.52 -12.01
CA LEU A 133 -18.53 -3.77 -12.98
C LEU A 133 -18.01 -5.21 -12.90
N ALA A 134 -17.74 -5.72 -11.69
CA ALA A 134 -17.25 -7.09 -11.48
C ALA A 134 -18.24 -8.13 -12.04
N PHE A 135 -19.54 -7.87 -11.92
CA PHE A 135 -20.60 -8.74 -12.46
C PHE A 135 -20.51 -8.88 -13.99
N GLU A 136 -20.15 -7.82 -14.72
CA GLU A 136 -19.97 -7.86 -16.18
C GLU A 136 -18.79 -8.77 -16.61
N PHE A 137 -17.84 -8.98 -15.71
CA PHE A 137 -16.69 -9.89 -15.89
C PHE A 137 -16.90 -11.26 -15.22
N ASN A 138 -18.15 -11.61 -14.89
CA ASN A 138 -18.52 -12.84 -14.20
C ASN A 138 -17.91 -13.00 -12.80
N TYR A 139 -17.54 -11.90 -12.14
CA TYR A 139 -17.13 -11.89 -10.75
C TYR A 139 -18.28 -11.42 -9.86
N ASN A 140 -18.51 -12.13 -8.76
CA ASN A 140 -19.55 -11.76 -7.80
C ASN A 140 -18.96 -11.16 -6.53
N ILE A 141 -19.45 -9.99 -6.12
CA ILE A 141 -19.13 -9.32 -4.87
C ILE A 141 -20.36 -9.29 -3.97
N ASP A 142 -20.27 -9.98 -2.84
CA ASP A 142 -21.32 -9.97 -1.82
C ASP A 142 -21.13 -8.74 -0.92
N VAL A 143 -22.12 -7.87 -0.91
CA VAL A 143 -22.16 -6.61 -0.15
C VAL A 143 -23.08 -6.67 1.08
N SER A 144 -23.56 -7.85 1.47
CA SER A 144 -24.55 -8.03 2.55
C SER A 144 -24.05 -7.56 3.92
N ASN A 145 -22.77 -7.79 4.21
CA ASN A 145 -22.17 -7.39 5.48
C ASN A 145 -20.64 -7.20 5.35
N LYS A 146 -20.03 -6.59 6.36
CA LYS A 146 -18.57 -6.28 6.40
C LYS A 146 -17.67 -7.48 6.13
N ILE A 147 -18.05 -8.66 6.59
CA ILE A 147 -17.24 -9.89 6.46
C ILE A 147 -17.39 -10.44 5.03
N ALA A 148 -18.60 -10.45 4.50
CA ALA A 148 -18.89 -10.88 3.14
C ALA A 148 -18.14 -10.01 2.11
N VAL A 149 -18.19 -8.68 2.27
CA VAL A 149 -17.42 -7.74 1.43
C VAL A 149 -15.94 -8.09 1.43
N ARG A 150 -15.31 -8.23 2.61
CA ARG A 150 -13.87 -8.54 2.68
C ARG A 150 -13.51 -9.86 2.00
N LYS A 151 -14.31 -10.91 2.24
CA LYS A 151 -14.11 -12.22 1.60
C LYS A 151 -14.24 -12.14 0.08
N SER A 152 -15.25 -11.40 -0.41
CA SER A 152 -15.47 -11.22 -1.84
C SER A 152 -14.38 -10.42 -2.52
N LEU A 153 -13.89 -9.34 -1.87
CA LEU A 153 -12.77 -8.56 -2.39
C LEU A 153 -11.47 -9.36 -2.44
N ASN A 154 -11.15 -10.13 -1.40
CA ASN A 154 -10.00 -11.04 -1.42
C ASN A 154 -10.11 -12.08 -2.53
N LYS A 155 -11.29 -12.71 -2.67
CA LYS A 155 -11.53 -13.68 -3.74
C LYS A 155 -11.42 -13.06 -5.14
N LEU A 156 -11.86 -11.81 -5.30
CA LEU A 156 -11.67 -11.07 -6.56
C LEU A 156 -10.19 -10.85 -6.84
N ILE A 157 -9.42 -10.32 -5.88
CA ILE A 157 -7.97 -10.08 -6.01
C ILE A 157 -7.24 -11.39 -6.37
N GLU A 158 -7.52 -12.48 -5.67
CA GLU A 158 -6.93 -13.80 -5.95
C GLU A 158 -7.26 -14.32 -7.36
N LYS A 159 -8.50 -14.10 -7.84
CA LYS A 159 -8.94 -14.56 -9.16
C LYS A 159 -8.34 -13.76 -10.31
N VAL A 160 -8.11 -12.46 -10.12
CA VAL A 160 -7.56 -11.59 -11.17
C VAL A 160 -6.03 -11.57 -11.17
N GLU A 161 -5.38 -12.13 -10.13
CA GLU A 161 -3.92 -12.17 -10.05
C GLU A 161 -3.33 -12.91 -11.26
N GLY A 162 -2.45 -12.24 -12.02
CA GLY A 162 -1.83 -12.77 -13.24
C GLY A 162 -2.70 -12.75 -14.49
N THR A 163 -3.94 -12.24 -14.43
CA THR A 163 -4.81 -12.08 -15.59
C THR A 163 -4.74 -10.65 -16.16
N THR A 164 -5.33 -10.43 -17.32
CA THR A 164 -5.45 -9.11 -17.95
C THR A 164 -6.31 -8.15 -17.14
N GLU A 165 -7.26 -8.67 -16.36
CA GLU A 165 -8.17 -7.90 -15.52
C GLU A 165 -7.53 -7.40 -14.22
N GLN A 166 -6.33 -7.88 -13.84
CA GLN A 166 -5.63 -7.44 -12.64
C GLN A 166 -5.43 -5.92 -12.62
N GLY A 167 -4.96 -5.36 -13.76
CA GLY A 167 -4.75 -3.92 -13.92
C GLY A 167 -6.03 -3.07 -13.81
N LEU A 168 -7.19 -3.67 -14.05
CA LEU A 168 -8.50 -3.03 -13.87
C LEU A 168 -8.98 -3.13 -12.41
N PHE A 169 -9.03 -4.33 -11.85
CA PHE A 169 -9.73 -4.56 -10.58
C PHE A 169 -8.92 -4.17 -9.35
N GLU A 170 -7.59 -4.40 -9.29
CA GLU A 170 -6.79 -4.01 -8.13
C GLU A 170 -6.87 -2.50 -7.81
N PRO A 171 -6.68 -1.58 -8.78
CA PRO A 171 -6.85 -0.16 -8.53
C PRO A 171 -8.26 0.23 -8.08
N LEU A 172 -9.30 -0.41 -8.64
CA LEU A 172 -10.69 -0.13 -8.28
C LEU A 172 -11.02 -0.62 -6.87
N VAL A 173 -10.53 -1.80 -6.46
CA VAL A 173 -10.65 -2.28 -5.08
C VAL A 173 -9.97 -1.29 -4.13
N ILE A 174 -8.73 -0.86 -4.41
CA ILE A 174 -8.02 0.11 -3.58
C ILE A 174 -8.78 1.45 -3.51
N ARG A 175 -9.31 1.96 -4.62
CA ARG A 175 -10.09 3.22 -4.68
C ARG A 175 -11.43 3.13 -3.94
N SER A 176 -12.00 1.93 -3.80
CA SER A 176 -13.23 1.72 -3.02
C SER A 176 -12.98 1.74 -1.50
N MET A 177 -11.76 1.49 -1.07
CA MET A 177 -11.40 1.45 0.36
C MET A 177 -11.35 2.86 0.96
N ALA A 178 -11.78 2.97 2.21
CA ALA A 178 -11.54 4.17 3.01
C ALA A 178 -10.04 4.37 3.23
N LYS A 179 -9.63 5.58 3.61
CA LYS A 179 -8.25 5.83 4.02
C LYS A 179 -8.08 5.53 5.50
N ALA A 180 -7.01 4.81 5.85
CA ALA A 180 -6.65 4.64 7.24
C ALA A 180 -6.18 5.99 7.83
N GLU A 181 -6.55 6.27 9.08
CA GLU A 181 -6.19 7.51 9.78
C GLU A 181 -5.92 7.25 11.27
N TYR A 182 -5.43 8.27 11.96
CA TYR A 182 -5.35 8.24 13.41
C TYR A 182 -6.59 8.87 14.02
N SER A 183 -7.13 8.25 15.07
CA SER A 183 -8.33 8.68 15.75
C SER A 183 -8.22 8.43 17.26
N SER A 184 -8.82 9.31 18.07
CA SER A 184 -9.02 9.04 19.50
C SER A 184 -10.20 8.09 19.74
N LYS A 185 -11.07 7.88 18.75
CA LYS A 185 -12.17 6.93 18.78
C LYS A 185 -11.78 5.65 18.05
N ASN A 186 -11.87 4.53 18.74
CA ASN A 186 -11.58 3.22 18.13
C ASN A 186 -12.79 2.70 17.35
N ILE A 187 -12.70 2.68 16.04
CA ILE A 187 -13.70 2.06 15.15
C ILE A 187 -13.18 0.75 14.52
N GLY A 188 -11.99 0.30 14.96
CA GLY A 188 -11.29 -0.84 14.38
C GLY A 188 -10.53 -0.53 13.09
N HIS A 189 -9.90 -1.55 12.54
CA HIS A 189 -9.14 -1.44 11.29
C HIS A 189 -9.67 -2.45 10.26
N TYR A 190 -10.58 -2.00 9.38
CA TYR A 190 -11.28 -2.84 8.43
C TYR A 190 -10.34 -3.66 7.54
N GLY A 191 -9.37 -3.01 6.89
CA GLY A 191 -8.44 -3.67 5.96
C GLY A 191 -7.56 -4.76 6.60
N LEU A 192 -7.22 -4.62 7.90
CA LEU A 192 -6.49 -5.64 8.67
C LEU A 192 -7.40 -6.65 9.38
N SER A 193 -8.72 -6.45 9.35
CA SER A 193 -9.69 -7.28 10.08
C SER A 193 -9.45 -7.28 11.60
N LEU A 194 -9.12 -6.12 12.18
CA LEU A 194 -8.80 -5.95 13.60
C LEU A 194 -9.81 -5.05 14.28
N ASN A 195 -10.21 -5.41 15.50
CA ASN A 195 -11.10 -4.59 16.34
C ASN A 195 -10.34 -3.48 17.08
N ASP A 196 -9.12 -3.77 17.51
CA ASP A 196 -8.27 -2.85 18.26
C ASP A 196 -6.89 -2.80 17.61
N TYR A 197 -6.43 -1.61 17.23
CA TYR A 197 -5.13 -1.47 16.59
C TYR A 197 -4.50 -0.11 16.88
N VAL A 198 -3.24 -0.12 17.29
CA VAL A 198 -2.41 1.08 17.49
C VAL A 198 -1.08 0.90 16.76
N HIS A 199 -0.41 2.00 16.50
CA HIS A 199 0.99 1.97 16.08
C HIS A 199 1.89 2.17 17.29
N PHE A 200 2.86 1.27 17.47
CA PHE A 200 3.79 1.28 18.60
C PHE A 200 5.24 1.05 18.19
N THR A 201 5.47 0.33 17.10
CA THR A 201 6.78 -0.25 16.75
C THR A 201 7.74 0.71 16.05
N SER A 202 7.36 1.96 15.78
CA SER A 202 8.21 2.92 15.04
C SER A 202 8.19 4.34 15.63
N PRO A 203 8.56 4.55 16.92
CA PRO A 203 8.45 5.84 17.59
C PRO A 203 9.44 6.90 17.07
N ILE A 204 10.50 6.52 16.38
CA ILE A 204 11.49 7.45 15.81
C ILE A 204 10.88 8.26 14.66
N ARG A 205 10.01 7.65 13.85
CA ARG A 205 9.45 8.25 12.64
C ARG A 205 7.96 8.48 12.66
N ARG A 206 7.23 7.96 13.66
CA ARG A 206 5.79 8.15 13.81
C ARG A 206 5.45 8.72 15.19
N TYR A 207 4.91 9.92 15.19
CA TYR A 207 4.55 10.59 16.45
C TYR A 207 3.42 9.86 17.20
N ALA A 208 2.53 9.18 16.49
CA ALA A 208 1.51 8.33 17.10
C ALA A 208 2.12 7.25 18.01
N ASP A 209 3.16 6.55 17.52
CA ASP A 209 3.87 5.53 18.29
C ASP A 209 4.52 6.13 19.54
N LEU A 210 5.13 7.29 19.44
CA LEU A 210 5.73 7.99 20.58
C LEU A 210 4.69 8.34 21.65
N ILE A 211 3.48 8.73 21.23
CA ILE A 211 2.36 8.99 22.17
C ILE A 211 1.98 7.70 22.90
N ILE A 212 1.86 6.57 22.17
CA ILE A 212 1.55 5.27 22.80
C ILE A 212 2.64 4.87 23.79
N HIS A 213 3.94 5.07 23.47
CA HIS A 213 5.03 4.87 24.44
C HIS A 213 4.87 5.71 25.69
N ARG A 214 4.49 6.98 25.55
CA ARG A 214 4.27 7.89 26.71
C ARG A 214 3.06 7.46 27.56
N ILE A 215 1.98 6.99 26.93
CA ILE A 215 0.82 6.43 27.65
C ILE A 215 1.25 5.21 28.47
N ILE A 216 1.98 4.28 27.85
CA ILE A 216 2.48 3.07 28.51
C ILE A 216 3.41 3.45 29.66
N ASP A 217 4.33 4.39 29.46
CA ASP A 217 5.22 4.86 30.52
C ASP A 217 4.46 5.44 31.73
N SER A 218 3.39 6.19 31.46
CA SER A 218 2.52 6.70 32.53
C SER A 218 1.81 5.57 33.28
N ILE A 219 1.32 4.55 32.59
CA ILE A 219 0.70 3.36 33.20
C ILE A 219 1.70 2.61 34.09
N LEU A 220 2.91 2.34 33.57
CA LEU A 220 3.95 1.61 34.30
C LEU A 220 4.43 2.35 35.56
N ASN A 221 4.42 3.67 35.53
CA ASN A 221 4.83 4.51 36.67
C ASN A 221 3.65 4.99 37.55
N SER A 222 2.43 4.44 37.35
CA SER A 222 1.21 4.82 38.08
C SER A 222 0.94 6.33 38.04
N LYS A 223 1.32 7.02 36.96
CA LYS A 223 1.08 8.46 36.77
C LYS A 223 -0.25 8.69 36.07
N PRO A 224 -1.02 9.69 36.47
CA PRO A 224 -2.27 10.02 35.81
C PRO A 224 -1.97 10.47 34.36
N PHE A 225 -2.76 9.98 33.41
CA PHE A 225 -2.69 10.36 32.02
C PHE A 225 -4.06 10.84 31.57
N SER A 226 -4.24 12.17 31.51
CA SER A 226 -5.48 12.80 31.06
C SER A 226 -5.17 13.85 30.01
N LYS A 227 -5.25 13.47 28.72
CA LYS A 227 -5.14 14.40 27.58
C LYS A 227 -6.11 14.00 26.49
N SER A 228 -6.74 14.98 25.86
CA SER A 228 -7.47 14.74 24.60
C SER A 228 -6.47 14.63 23.44
N PHE A 229 -6.64 13.62 22.61
CA PHE A 229 -5.79 13.38 21.43
C PHE A 229 -6.46 13.75 20.12
N GLU A 230 -7.69 14.22 20.11
CA GLU A 230 -8.44 14.46 18.88
C GLU A 230 -7.72 15.43 17.93
N GLY A 231 -7.28 16.58 18.45
CA GLY A 231 -6.52 17.56 17.65
C GLY A 231 -5.20 17.00 17.12
N ILE A 232 -4.49 16.21 17.96
CA ILE A 232 -3.24 15.55 17.57
C ILE A 232 -3.51 14.50 16.49
N CYS A 233 -4.54 13.66 16.61
CA CYS A 233 -4.90 12.66 15.61
C CYS A 233 -5.20 13.30 14.26
N LYS A 234 -5.96 14.39 14.22
CA LYS A 234 -6.22 15.16 12.99
C LYS A 234 -4.93 15.71 12.39
N HIS A 235 -4.05 16.29 13.22
CA HIS A 235 -2.77 16.85 12.78
C HIS A 235 -1.85 15.78 12.18
N ILE A 236 -1.59 14.67 12.89
CA ILE A 236 -0.68 13.62 12.41
C ILE A 236 -1.23 12.90 11.19
N SER A 237 -2.56 12.71 11.07
CA SER A 237 -3.18 12.17 9.88
C SER A 237 -3.02 13.10 8.66
N LYS A 238 -3.10 14.43 8.87
CA LYS A 238 -2.81 15.41 7.83
C LYS A 238 -1.35 15.35 7.40
N LYS A 239 -0.41 15.31 8.37
CA LYS A 239 1.03 15.23 8.10
C LYS A 239 1.44 13.93 7.40
N GLU A 240 0.82 12.82 7.74
CA GLU A 240 1.03 11.55 7.04
C GLU A 240 0.60 11.64 5.56
N ARG A 241 -0.54 12.28 5.29
CA ARG A 241 -0.99 12.52 3.90
C ARG A 241 -0.04 13.45 3.13
N GLU A 242 0.41 14.53 3.75
CA GLU A 242 1.39 15.46 3.14
C GLU A 242 2.71 14.73 2.84
N ALA A 243 3.23 13.92 3.76
CA ALA A 243 4.44 13.13 3.57
C ALA A 243 4.28 12.10 2.42
N ALA A 244 3.15 11.40 2.37
CA ALA A 244 2.87 10.45 1.29
C ALA A 244 2.68 11.13 -0.08
N MET A 245 2.20 12.37 -0.12
CA MET A 245 2.15 13.17 -1.35
C MET A 245 3.56 13.59 -1.78
N ALA A 246 4.38 14.10 -0.85
CA ALA A 246 5.76 14.50 -1.13
C ALA A 246 6.61 13.32 -1.63
N GLU A 247 6.43 12.13 -1.05
CA GLU A 247 7.10 10.90 -1.51
C GLU A 247 6.70 10.56 -2.96
N ARG A 248 5.41 10.57 -3.27
CA ARG A 248 4.92 10.32 -4.64
C ARG A 248 5.45 11.34 -5.65
N GLU A 249 5.43 12.62 -5.30
CA GLU A 249 5.97 13.67 -6.16
C GLU A 249 7.48 13.53 -6.38
N SER A 250 8.22 13.12 -5.34
CA SER A 250 9.65 12.83 -5.45
C SER A 250 9.93 11.65 -6.40
N ILE A 251 9.17 10.55 -6.25
CA ILE A 251 9.26 9.39 -7.14
C ILE A 251 8.95 9.80 -8.58
N LYS A 252 7.86 10.54 -8.80
CA LYS A 252 7.46 11.02 -10.12
C LYS A 252 8.54 11.91 -10.75
N LEU A 253 9.14 12.81 -9.97
CA LEU A 253 10.24 13.65 -10.47
C LEU A 253 11.44 12.81 -10.91
N MET A 254 11.78 11.76 -10.14
CA MET A 254 12.88 10.85 -10.52
C MET A 254 12.55 10.02 -11.76
N GLN A 255 11.30 9.58 -11.93
CA GLN A 255 10.83 8.92 -13.14
C GLN A 255 10.94 9.85 -14.36
N ILE A 256 10.48 11.07 -14.26
CA ILE A 256 10.57 12.07 -15.34
C ILE A 256 12.03 12.32 -15.71
N LYS A 257 12.91 12.58 -14.74
CA LYS A 257 14.35 12.75 -14.99
C LYS A 257 14.97 11.56 -15.71
N TYR A 258 14.61 10.34 -15.31
CA TYR A 258 15.08 9.14 -15.99
C TYR A 258 14.62 9.08 -17.44
N MET A 259 13.35 9.44 -17.69
CA MET A 259 12.75 9.40 -19.03
C MET A 259 13.23 10.50 -19.98
N GLU A 260 13.92 11.53 -19.49
CA GLU A 260 14.53 12.57 -20.37
C GLU A 260 15.51 11.99 -21.41
N LYS A 261 16.17 10.88 -21.07
CA LYS A 261 17.10 10.17 -21.98
C LYS A 261 16.41 9.24 -22.96
N HIS A 262 15.11 9.01 -22.77
CA HIS A 262 14.31 8.06 -23.52
C HIS A 262 13.27 8.73 -24.43
N ILE A 263 13.43 10.03 -24.70
CA ILE A 263 12.57 10.74 -25.65
C ILE A 263 12.79 10.14 -27.04
N GLY A 264 11.71 9.67 -27.67
CA GLY A 264 11.72 8.97 -28.94
C GLY A 264 11.65 7.44 -28.84
N ASP A 265 11.93 6.87 -27.66
CA ASP A 265 11.86 5.43 -27.43
C ASP A 265 10.41 4.96 -27.28
N ALA A 266 10.16 3.71 -27.71
CA ALA A 266 8.87 3.03 -27.60
C ALA A 266 8.86 2.03 -26.43
N PHE A 267 7.74 1.96 -25.71
CA PHE A 267 7.56 1.11 -24.54
C PHE A 267 6.19 0.46 -24.55
N LYS A 268 6.11 -0.72 -23.94
CA LYS A 268 4.83 -1.35 -23.58
C LYS A 268 4.36 -0.81 -22.24
N GLY A 269 3.08 -0.47 -22.15
CA GLY A 269 2.47 0.05 -20.94
C GLY A 269 1.06 -0.48 -20.72
N VAL A 270 0.50 -0.12 -19.58
CA VAL A 270 -0.87 -0.45 -19.21
C VAL A 270 -1.58 0.85 -18.82
N ILE A 271 -2.81 1.03 -19.25
CA ILE A 271 -3.62 2.21 -18.89
C ILE A 271 -3.89 2.17 -17.38
N SER A 272 -3.30 3.10 -16.63
CA SER A 272 -3.38 3.21 -15.16
C SER A 272 -4.48 4.16 -14.67
N GLY A 273 -4.99 5.02 -15.55
CA GLY A 273 -6.03 5.96 -15.23
C GLY A 273 -6.65 6.59 -16.47
N VAL A 274 -7.94 6.93 -16.39
CA VAL A 274 -8.69 7.58 -17.49
C VAL A 274 -9.30 8.88 -16.97
N VAL A 275 -9.19 9.94 -17.76
CA VAL A 275 -9.77 11.27 -17.49
C VAL A 275 -10.38 11.86 -18.77
N ASP A 276 -11.17 12.92 -18.66
CA ASP A 276 -11.92 13.49 -19.80
C ASP A 276 -11.03 13.92 -20.99
N HIS A 277 -9.77 14.29 -20.73
CA HIS A 277 -8.85 14.81 -21.75
C HIS A 277 -7.71 13.84 -22.11
N GLY A 278 -7.82 12.55 -21.72
CA GLY A 278 -6.84 11.53 -22.06
C GLY A 278 -6.76 10.39 -21.06
N PHE A 279 -5.65 9.65 -21.10
CA PHE A 279 -5.40 8.56 -20.16
C PHE A 279 -3.92 8.50 -19.74
N PHE A 280 -3.70 8.00 -18.54
CA PHE A 280 -2.37 7.71 -18.01
C PHE A 280 -1.95 6.32 -18.40
N VAL A 281 -0.67 6.14 -18.72
CA VAL A 281 -0.06 4.84 -19.02
C VAL A 281 1.12 4.61 -18.09
N GLU A 282 1.11 3.49 -17.39
CA GLU A 282 2.24 3.00 -16.59
C GLU A 282 3.06 2.02 -17.43
N LEU A 283 4.34 2.30 -17.62
CA LEU A 283 5.26 1.47 -18.41
C LEU A 283 5.59 0.18 -17.66
N ILE A 284 5.47 -0.98 -18.33
CA ILE A 284 5.67 -2.30 -17.71
C ILE A 284 7.11 -2.50 -17.20
N GLN A 285 8.09 -1.98 -17.95
CA GLN A 285 9.51 -2.21 -17.66
C GLN A 285 10.01 -1.47 -16.41
N ASN A 286 9.56 -0.22 -16.21
CA ASN A 286 10.14 0.68 -15.21
C ASN A 286 9.12 1.40 -14.33
N GLY A 287 7.81 1.13 -14.53
CA GLY A 287 6.73 1.72 -13.75
C GLY A 287 6.60 3.26 -13.89
N CYS A 288 7.23 3.86 -14.93
CA CYS A 288 7.06 5.27 -15.20
C CYS A 288 5.65 5.54 -15.73
N GLU A 289 4.98 6.55 -15.14
CA GLU A 289 3.64 6.94 -15.56
C GLU A 289 3.68 8.23 -16.36
N GLY A 290 3.19 8.19 -17.60
CA GLY A 290 3.04 9.31 -18.49
C GLY A 290 1.61 9.47 -18.99
N PHE A 291 1.34 10.55 -19.72
CA PHE A 291 0.01 10.95 -20.15
C PHE A 291 -0.13 10.92 -21.68
N VAL A 292 -1.15 10.24 -22.17
CA VAL A 292 -1.59 10.29 -23.57
C VAL A 292 -2.78 11.23 -23.67
N ARG A 293 -2.64 12.30 -24.47
CA ARG A 293 -3.71 13.29 -24.65
C ARG A 293 -4.79 12.78 -25.60
N ALA A 294 -6.06 12.96 -25.26
CA ALA A 294 -7.15 12.64 -26.17
C ALA A 294 -7.06 13.40 -27.50
N SER A 295 -6.53 14.64 -27.47
CA SER A 295 -6.33 15.46 -28.68
C SER A 295 -5.26 14.91 -29.64
N SER A 296 -4.40 14.00 -29.23
CA SER A 296 -3.44 13.29 -30.09
C SER A 296 -4.04 12.03 -30.74
N LEU A 297 -5.21 11.60 -30.30
CA LEU A 297 -5.94 10.44 -30.83
C LEU A 297 -6.82 10.89 -32.01
N LYS A 298 -7.07 9.98 -32.95
CA LYS A 298 -8.01 10.27 -34.05
C LYS A 298 -9.46 10.22 -33.56
N GLY A 299 -10.19 11.32 -33.73
CA GLY A 299 -11.60 11.41 -33.37
C GLY A 299 -11.85 12.12 -32.04
N PHE A 300 -13.12 12.25 -31.68
CA PHE A 300 -13.55 12.87 -30.44
C PHE A 300 -13.85 11.78 -29.41
N TYR A 301 -13.25 11.87 -28.25
CA TYR A 301 -13.37 10.91 -27.18
C TYR A 301 -14.09 11.49 -25.97
N GLN A 302 -14.89 10.67 -25.32
CA GLN A 302 -15.56 10.98 -24.06
C GLN A 302 -15.30 9.89 -23.03
N ILE A 303 -15.28 10.28 -21.77
CA ILE A 303 -15.21 9.30 -20.68
C ILE A 303 -16.52 8.55 -20.56
N ASP A 304 -16.49 7.25 -20.35
CA ASP A 304 -17.67 6.45 -20.14
C ASP A 304 -18.35 6.75 -18.78
N ASN A 305 -19.63 6.38 -18.65
CA ASN A 305 -20.41 6.61 -17.42
C ASN A 305 -19.78 5.97 -16.16
N LYS A 306 -18.97 4.93 -16.32
CA LYS A 306 -18.27 4.25 -15.23
C LYS A 306 -16.92 4.90 -14.89
N ARG A 307 -16.47 5.84 -15.72
CA ARG A 307 -15.19 6.54 -15.61
C ARG A 307 -13.98 5.58 -15.61
N ILE A 308 -14.08 4.51 -16.39
CA ILE A 308 -13.03 3.48 -16.56
C ILE A 308 -12.51 3.39 -17.99
N ALA A 309 -13.16 4.04 -18.94
CA ALA A 309 -12.76 4.02 -20.34
C ALA A 309 -12.94 5.39 -21.00
N LEU A 310 -12.08 5.66 -21.97
CA LEU A 310 -12.22 6.74 -22.93
C LEU A 310 -12.75 6.13 -24.22
N VAL A 311 -13.90 6.58 -24.72
CA VAL A 311 -14.62 5.95 -25.81
C VAL A 311 -14.93 6.95 -26.92
N ASN A 312 -14.91 6.46 -28.16
CA ASN A 312 -15.55 7.08 -29.31
C ASN A 312 -16.34 6.01 -30.09
N ASN A 313 -16.84 6.33 -31.28
CA ASN A 313 -17.63 5.39 -32.09
C ASN A 313 -16.84 4.14 -32.50
N ASP A 314 -15.51 4.26 -32.69
CA ASP A 314 -14.68 3.21 -33.30
C ASP A 314 -13.77 2.52 -32.26
N ASN A 315 -13.37 3.23 -31.21
CA ASN A 315 -12.33 2.80 -30.28
C ASN A 315 -12.70 2.99 -28.81
N LYS A 316 -12.15 2.13 -27.98
CA LYS A 316 -12.32 2.17 -26.52
C LYS A 316 -10.96 1.92 -25.84
N PHE A 317 -10.53 2.86 -25.01
CA PHE A 317 -9.33 2.74 -24.16
C PHE A 317 -9.74 2.53 -22.72
N THR A 318 -9.53 1.32 -22.21
CA THR A 318 -10.05 0.91 -20.89
C THR A 318 -8.90 0.82 -19.86
N LEU A 319 -9.19 1.18 -18.63
CA LEU A 319 -8.29 0.96 -17.49
C LEU A 319 -7.82 -0.51 -17.47
N GLY A 320 -6.51 -0.74 -17.31
CA GLY A 320 -5.89 -2.07 -17.34
C GLY A 320 -5.54 -2.59 -18.74
N GLN A 321 -5.94 -1.91 -19.81
CA GLN A 321 -5.60 -2.30 -21.19
C GLN A 321 -4.12 -2.09 -21.48
N SER A 322 -3.50 -3.07 -22.15
CA SER A 322 -2.13 -2.95 -22.67
C SER A 322 -2.09 -2.07 -23.90
N VAL A 323 -1.07 -1.21 -24.00
CA VAL A 323 -0.85 -0.29 -25.11
C VAL A 323 0.65 -0.15 -25.38
N ASP A 324 1.00 0.15 -26.64
CA ASP A 324 2.36 0.56 -26.99
C ASP A 324 2.40 2.08 -27.13
N VAL A 325 3.36 2.71 -26.46
CA VAL A 325 3.49 4.17 -26.44
C VAL A 325 4.92 4.62 -26.72
N LYS A 326 5.05 5.81 -27.29
CA LYS A 326 6.33 6.49 -27.54
C LYS A 326 6.46 7.68 -26.61
N VAL A 327 7.62 7.87 -26.05
CA VAL A 327 7.92 9.06 -25.23
C VAL A 327 8.11 10.27 -26.15
N ILE A 328 7.21 11.23 -26.05
CA ILE A 328 7.30 12.46 -26.88
C ILE A 328 7.81 13.65 -26.09
N ARG A 329 7.67 13.62 -24.76
CA ARG A 329 8.13 14.70 -23.90
C ARG A 329 8.43 14.20 -22.51
N SER A 330 9.57 14.63 -21.96
CA SER A 330 9.90 14.52 -20.55
C SER A 330 10.51 15.84 -20.10
N ASP A 331 9.92 16.49 -19.09
CA ASP A 331 10.27 17.84 -18.64
C ASP A 331 10.22 17.89 -17.11
N SER A 332 11.38 17.77 -16.49
CA SER A 332 11.49 17.74 -15.03
C SER A 332 11.14 19.07 -14.35
N ASN A 333 11.31 20.20 -15.05
CA ASN A 333 10.94 21.51 -14.53
C ASN A 333 9.42 21.71 -14.48
N LYS A 334 8.72 21.26 -15.51
CA LYS A 334 7.25 21.32 -15.61
C LYS A 334 6.58 20.09 -15.02
N ARG A 335 7.35 19.07 -14.60
CA ARG A 335 6.87 17.79 -14.09
C ARG A 335 5.92 17.06 -15.05
N LEU A 336 6.27 17.09 -16.34
CA LEU A 336 5.47 16.47 -17.41
C LEU A 336 6.20 15.30 -18.01
N LEU A 337 5.46 14.20 -18.24
CA LEU A 337 5.84 13.07 -19.05
C LEU A 337 4.67 12.76 -19.98
N ASP A 338 4.84 13.08 -21.26
CA ASP A 338 3.79 12.89 -22.26
C ASP A 338 4.20 11.75 -23.21
N PHE A 339 3.20 10.95 -23.54
CA PHE A 339 3.34 9.82 -24.46
C PHE A 339 2.44 10.01 -25.68
N GLU A 340 2.85 9.39 -26.79
CA GLU A 340 2.06 9.20 -28.00
C GLU A 340 1.68 7.73 -28.13
N LEU A 341 0.44 7.43 -28.46
CA LEU A 341 -0.04 6.08 -28.68
C LEU A 341 0.48 5.56 -30.03
N ILE A 342 1.10 4.37 -30.05
CA ILE A 342 1.55 3.68 -31.25
C ILE A 342 0.53 2.62 -31.67
N SER A 343 0.14 1.74 -30.72
CA SER A 343 -0.81 0.64 -30.95
C SER A 343 -1.53 0.24 -29.67
N PHE A 344 -2.64 -0.50 -29.80
CA PHE A 344 -3.48 -0.90 -28.65
C PHE A 344 -4.28 -2.18 -28.95
#